data_578ac04bfe114615fd413971de55c064
#
_entry.id   578ac04bfe114615fd413971de55c064
#
_cell.length_a   1.000
_cell.length_b   1.000
_cell.length_c   1.000
_cell.angle_alpha   90.00
_cell.angle_beta   90.00
_cell.angle_gamma   90.00
#
_symmetry.space_group_name_H-M   'P 1'
#
loop_
_entity.id
_entity.type
_entity.pdbx_description
1 polymer ?
#
loop_
_entity_poly.entity_id
_entity_poly.type
_entity_poly.pdbx_seq_one_letter_code
_entity_poly.pdbx_strand_id
1 'polypeptide(L)'
;MLMKKIFNLMIIAFAMMLVASCSNGASEVLKMVPADADAVIVADIDGILSDFGISISEEDITLPEGLDALIGNDFSKENRAQAAKILSKVKTTIDCSCVVGFRTSDGTNYGIVGVKDADMLNEVLTKELGTAKDIDGFKVYDASFSAPIVAIKDNMMWISDMGNNVDGIKNQINAAKEKSITAVEGVGSFLTSDENLKVVVSTNLMGQYAKVEKDGWIRCYADIDGFNLKIELSMVDSAGDEVKLNADFPEKLDGDILAKIPEDAVGAVAFPMNKKVVESIETALKSFMGGNESPQYAMAKPYLESIDGTVMFAVSATDLSSEQSVKNPKNLKCVAMIPMAEDKIDALLTLAATQVGQDVAKDGEFYVISKDGLNVKFGKLDGCLAVLFGDNIKHGGSSLEDVMKGGYSAIAIDAKGVKSLTEGYLEDVKATIKVNEETIEINVGIKPAV
;
A
#
# COMPACT_ATOMS: atom_id res chain seq x y z
N MET A 1 23.07 25.97 13.38
CA MET A 1 21.99 26.95 13.15
C MET A 1 21.17 26.57 11.88
N LEU A 2 21.81 26.21 10.77
CA LEU A 2 21.14 25.80 9.53
C LEU A 2 20.30 24.52 9.68
N MET A 3 20.83 23.47 10.35
CA MET A 3 20.09 22.21 10.61
C MET A 3 18.84 22.44 11.47
N LYS A 4 18.89 23.35 12.46
CA LYS A 4 17.71 23.70 13.25
C LYS A 4 16.62 24.41 12.42
N LYS A 5 17.02 25.25 11.46
CA LYS A 5 16.09 25.91 10.51
C LYS A 5 15.51 24.91 9.51
N ILE A 6 16.33 23.99 8.98
CA ILE A 6 15.87 22.91 8.09
C ILE A 6 14.96 21.94 8.85
N PHE A 7 15.28 21.61 10.10
CA PHE A 7 14.46 20.78 10.97
C PHE A 7 13.12 21.47 11.31
N ASN A 8 13.14 22.78 11.61
CA ASN A 8 11.90 23.54 11.79
C ASN A 8 11.10 23.70 10.50
N LEU A 9 11.76 23.86 9.34
CA LEU A 9 11.10 23.90 8.03
C LEU A 9 10.56 22.50 7.64
N MET A 10 11.28 21.43 7.97
CA MET A 10 10.77 20.06 7.84
C MET A 10 9.62 19.79 8.82
N ILE A 11 9.68 20.30 10.06
CA ILE A 11 8.53 20.22 11.00
C ILE A 11 7.36 21.02 10.48
N ILE A 12 7.57 22.21 9.91
CA ILE A 12 6.50 23.02 9.29
C ILE A 12 5.99 22.33 8.02
N ALA A 13 6.85 21.80 7.17
CA ALA A 13 6.46 21.02 5.99
C ALA A 13 5.82 19.67 6.36
N PHE A 14 6.32 19.02 7.39
CA PHE A 14 5.75 17.77 7.95
C PHE A 14 4.48 18.06 8.77
N ALA A 15 4.44 19.20 9.49
CA ALA A 15 3.22 19.69 10.11
C ALA A 15 2.18 20.13 9.07
N MET A 16 2.61 20.75 7.97
CA MET A 16 1.74 21.03 6.82
C MET A 16 1.32 19.75 6.08
N MET A 17 2.08 18.66 6.15
CA MET A 17 1.67 17.33 5.69
C MET A 17 0.84 16.55 6.72
N LEU A 18 0.84 16.96 7.99
CA LEU A 18 0.17 16.25 9.09
C LEU A 18 -1.11 16.92 9.58
N VAL A 19 -1.62 17.99 8.97
CA VAL A 19 -2.74 18.74 9.54
C VAL A 19 -3.74 19.18 8.47
N ALA A 20 -4.71 18.35 8.11
CA ALA A 20 -5.84 18.76 7.25
C ALA A 20 -7.06 17.85 7.36
N SER A 21 -8.26 18.35 7.42
CA SER A 21 -9.52 17.64 7.44
C SER A 21 -10.55 18.27 6.50
N CYS A 22 -11.25 17.45 5.73
CA CYS A 22 -12.18 17.93 4.70
C CYS A 22 -13.63 18.10 5.18
N SER A 23 -14.12 19.32 5.06
CA SER A 23 -15.53 19.59 4.76
C SER A 23 -15.53 20.67 3.67
N ASN A 24 -16.61 21.02 3.06
CA ASN A 24 -16.89 22.00 1.99
C ASN A 24 -15.75 22.86 1.36
N GLY A 25 -14.59 22.96 1.98
CA GLY A 25 -13.39 23.66 1.47
C GLY A 25 -12.64 22.92 0.37
N ALA A 26 -12.72 21.58 0.33
CA ALA A 26 -11.97 20.75 -0.63
C ALA A 26 -12.25 21.14 -2.07
N SER A 27 -13.50 21.42 -2.42
CA SER A 27 -13.88 21.75 -3.78
C SER A 27 -13.27 23.05 -4.28
N GLU A 28 -13.06 24.07 -3.43
CA GLU A 28 -12.48 25.33 -3.83
C GLU A 28 -10.97 25.24 -4.03
N VAL A 29 -10.26 24.51 -3.18
CA VAL A 29 -8.82 24.26 -3.33
C VAL A 29 -8.53 23.43 -4.58
N LEU A 30 -9.31 22.37 -4.82
CA LEU A 30 -9.18 21.53 -6.01
C LEU A 30 -9.47 22.24 -7.32
N LYS A 31 -10.32 23.28 -7.32
CA LYS A 31 -10.54 24.14 -8.49
C LYS A 31 -9.29 24.90 -8.91
N MET A 32 -8.31 25.05 -8.03
CA MET A 32 -7.04 25.69 -8.32
C MET A 32 -5.98 24.72 -8.89
N VAL A 33 -6.29 23.43 -9.00
CA VAL A 33 -5.41 22.42 -9.60
C VAL A 33 -5.71 22.29 -11.08
N PRO A 34 -4.73 22.44 -11.99
CA PRO A 34 -4.94 22.27 -13.42
C PRO A 34 -5.30 20.84 -13.81
N ALA A 35 -6.09 20.66 -14.86
CA ALA A 35 -6.52 19.36 -15.37
C ALA A 35 -5.38 18.52 -15.97
N ASP A 36 -4.26 19.16 -16.34
CA ASP A 36 -3.05 18.54 -16.89
C ASP A 36 -1.98 18.24 -15.85
N ALA A 37 -2.32 18.30 -14.56
CA ALA A 37 -1.43 17.82 -13.50
C ALA A 37 -1.16 16.31 -13.68
N ASP A 38 0.10 15.89 -13.56
CA ASP A 38 0.48 14.46 -13.70
C ASP A 38 0.16 13.63 -12.47
N ALA A 39 0.11 14.25 -11.30
CA ALA A 39 -0.29 13.61 -10.05
C ALA A 39 -0.95 14.64 -9.13
N VAL A 40 -1.95 14.19 -8.38
CA VAL A 40 -2.62 14.99 -7.35
C VAL A 40 -2.79 14.15 -6.09
N ILE A 41 -2.47 14.72 -4.96
CA ILE A 41 -2.73 14.17 -3.63
C ILE A 41 -3.66 15.12 -2.87
N VAL A 42 -4.69 14.58 -2.28
CA VAL A 42 -5.62 15.28 -1.38
C VAL A 42 -5.60 14.58 -0.04
N ALA A 43 -5.33 15.31 1.01
CA ALA A 43 -5.27 14.75 2.35
C ALA A 43 -6.24 15.48 3.29
N ASP A 44 -7.07 14.71 3.97
CA ASP A 44 -7.80 15.06 5.17
C ASP A 44 -6.96 14.70 6.40
N ILE A 45 -6.27 15.63 6.99
CA ILE A 45 -5.36 15.31 8.11
C ILE A 45 -6.04 15.44 9.47
N ASP A 46 -7.05 16.31 9.66
CA ASP A 46 -7.82 16.28 10.91
C ASP A 46 -8.59 14.95 11.00
N GLY A 47 -9.15 14.46 9.88
CA GLY A 47 -9.69 13.11 9.77
C GLY A 47 -8.62 12.07 10.08
N ILE A 48 -7.49 12.08 9.39
CA ILE A 48 -6.37 11.16 9.64
C ILE A 48 -5.93 11.18 11.11
N LEU A 49 -5.74 12.36 11.70
CA LEU A 49 -5.36 12.48 13.11
C LEU A 49 -6.45 11.97 14.05
N SER A 50 -7.71 12.31 13.76
CA SER A 50 -8.88 11.84 14.53
C SER A 50 -8.99 10.32 14.48
N ASP A 51 -8.83 9.73 13.30
CA ASP A 51 -8.97 8.30 13.07
C ASP A 51 -7.82 7.51 13.68
N PHE A 52 -6.62 8.10 13.71
CA PHE A 52 -5.52 7.59 14.52
C PHE A 52 -5.72 7.77 16.04
N GLY A 53 -6.76 8.51 16.48
CA GLY A 53 -6.96 8.85 17.88
C GLY A 53 -5.95 9.86 18.42
N ILE A 54 -5.33 10.66 17.52
CA ILE A 54 -4.39 11.72 17.90
C ILE A 54 -5.17 13.01 18.12
N SER A 55 -5.02 13.64 19.29
CA SER A 55 -5.57 14.97 19.54
C SER A 55 -4.47 15.99 19.87
N ILE A 56 -4.65 17.21 19.34
CA ILE A 56 -3.69 18.31 19.49
C ILE A 56 -4.37 19.45 20.23
N SER A 57 -3.83 19.82 21.39
CA SER A 57 -4.20 21.00 22.18
C SER A 57 -3.08 22.04 22.13
N GLU A 58 -3.25 23.19 22.78
CA GLU A 58 -2.17 24.20 22.92
C GLU A 58 -1.02 23.72 23.82
N GLU A 59 -1.28 22.75 24.69
CA GLU A 59 -0.33 22.33 25.73
C GLU A 59 0.32 20.96 25.43
N ASP A 60 -0.40 20.06 24.73
CA ASP A 60 0.08 18.69 24.51
C ASP A 60 -0.51 18.06 23.25
N ILE A 61 0.16 17.01 22.77
CA ILE A 61 -0.33 16.07 21.75
C ILE A 61 -0.65 14.77 22.48
N THR A 62 -1.92 14.40 22.51
CA THR A 62 -2.37 13.11 23.04
C THR A 62 -2.28 12.06 21.95
N LEU A 63 -1.58 10.97 22.24
CA LEU A 63 -1.42 9.83 21.34
C LEU A 63 -2.28 8.65 21.81
N PRO A 64 -2.78 7.80 20.92
CA PRO A 64 -3.46 6.59 21.30
C PRO A 64 -2.54 5.63 22.05
N GLU A 65 -3.12 4.80 22.90
CA GLU A 65 -2.39 3.79 23.67
C GLU A 65 -1.60 2.86 22.73
N GLY A 66 -0.34 2.63 23.02
CA GLY A 66 0.56 1.81 22.20
C GLY A 66 1.32 2.57 21.12
N LEU A 67 0.88 3.74 20.66
CA LEU A 67 1.63 4.54 19.69
C LEU A 67 2.92 5.10 20.29
N ASP A 68 2.92 5.42 21.58
CA ASP A 68 4.11 5.83 22.33
C ASP A 68 5.24 4.79 22.26
N ALA A 69 4.87 3.50 22.28
CA ALA A 69 5.84 2.41 22.18
C ALA A 69 6.43 2.30 20.75
N LEU A 70 5.64 2.61 19.72
CA LEU A 70 6.08 2.57 18.32
C LEU A 70 6.98 3.76 17.94
N ILE A 71 6.69 4.95 18.48
CA ILE A 71 7.43 6.18 18.17
C ILE A 71 8.74 6.26 18.96
N GLY A 72 8.85 5.53 20.07
CA GLY A 72 10.04 5.49 20.94
C GLY A 72 10.26 6.77 21.76
N ASN A 73 11.40 6.82 22.47
CA ASN A 73 11.74 7.91 23.39
C ASN A 73 12.06 9.26 22.71
N ASP A 74 12.16 9.30 21.38
CA ASP A 74 12.53 10.53 20.64
C ASP A 74 11.43 11.60 20.66
N PHE A 75 10.19 11.21 21.00
CA PHE A 75 9.06 12.12 21.14
C PHE A 75 8.77 12.42 22.61
N SER A 76 9.77 12.96 23.30
CA SER A 76 9.68 13.31 24.72
C SER A 76 8.54 14.29 25.01
N LYS A 77 8.08 14.31 26.27
CA LYS A 77 6.99 15.20 26.73
C LYS A 77 7.27 16.69 26.40
N GLU A 78 8.54 17.08 26.47
CA GLU A 78 9.00 18.44 26.18
C GLU A 78 8.91 18.76 24.67
N ASN A 79 9.28 17.81 23.82
CA ASN A 79 9.13 17.92 22.37
C ASN A 79 7.66 17.93 21.95
N ARG A 80 6.79 17.16 22.61
CA ARG A 80 5.32 17.16 22.38
C ARG A 80 4.72 18.52 22.69
N ALA A 81 5.01 19.10 23.84
CA ALA A 81 4.49 20.41 24.22
C ALA A 81 4.97 21.53 23.27
N GLN A 82 6.19 21.44 22.75
CA GLN A 82 6.68 22.40 21.76
C GLN A 82 6.00 22.20 20.41
N ALA A 83 5.82 20.96 19.96
CA ALA A 83 5.09 20.62 18.74
C ALA A 83 3.62 21.02 18.84
N ALA A 84 2.97 20.76 19.99
CA ALA A 84 1.58 21.13 20.26
C ALA A 84 1.33 22.63 20.05
N LYS A 85 2.19 23.49 20.59
CA LYS A 85 2.09 24.96 20.41
C LYS A 85 2.21 25.41 18.96
N ILE A 86 3.00 24.71 18.16
CA ILE A 86 3.15 25.04 16.74
C ILE A 86 1.91 24.53 15.98
N LEU A 87 1.54 23.28 16.19
CA LEU A 87 0.45 22.63 15.49
C LEU A 87 -0.92 23.25 15.81
N SER A 88 -1.18 23.61 17.07
CA SER A 88 -2.42 24.30 17.44
C SER A 88 -2.55 25.65 16.74
N LYS A 89 -1.45 26.41 16.64
CA LYS A 89 -1.45 27.67 15.87
C LYS A 89 -1.69 27.43 14.37
N VAL A 90 -1.05 26.42 13.80
CA VAL A 90 -1.27 26.04 12.40
C VAL A 90 -2.74 25.71 12.16
N LYS A 91 -3.37 24.90 13.02
CA LYS A 91 -4.81 24.56 12.92
C LYS A 91 -5.75 25.76 12.96
N THR A 92 -5.38 26.82 13.67
CA THR A 92 -6.19 28.04 13.73
C THR A 92 -5.96 28.97 12.53
N THR A 93 -4.81 28.86 11.85
CA THR A 93 -4.44 29.78 10.77
C THR A 93 -4.74 29.28 9.37
N ILE A 94 -4.62 27.96 9.13
CA ILE A 94 -4.90 27.37 7.83
C ILE A 94 -6.12 26.47 7.87
N ASP A 95 -6.81 26.38 6.74
CA ASP A 95 -7.88 25.41 6.58
C ASP A 95 -7.27 24.03 6.36
N CYS A 96 -7.07 23.36 7.47
CA CYS A 96 -6.58 22.02 7.50
C CYS A 96 -7.58 21.00 6.92
N SER A 97 -8.73 21.44 6.42
CA SER A 97 -9.76 20.58 5.84
C SER A 97 -9.48 20.10 4.42
N CYS A 98 -8.49 20.67 3.72
CA CYS A 98 -8.06 20.18 2.43
C CYS A 98 -6.66 20.69 2.09
N VAL A 99 -5.66 19.86 2.25
CA VAL A 99 -4.33 20.11 1.67
C VAL A 99 -4.23 19.36 0.36
N VAL A 100 -3.91 20.10 -0.68
CA VAL A 100 -3.71 19.54 -2.02
C VAL A 100 -2.26 19.71 -2.41
N GLY A 101 -1.61 18.61 -2.75
CA GLY A 101 -0.34 18.63 -3.48
C GLY A 101 -0.55 18.18 -4.90
N PHE A 102 0.16 18.78 -5.86
CA PHE A 102 0.13 18.30 -7.22
C PHE A 102 1.47 18.49 -7.93
N ARG A 103 1.68 17.67 -8.95
CA ARG A 103 2.86 17.69 -9.80
C ARG A 103 2.46 18.00 -11.23
N THR A 104 3.16 18.90 -11.85
CA THR A 104 3.00 19.25 -13.27
C THR A 104 3.89 18.40 -14.18
N SER A 105 3.61 18.39 -15.47
CA SER A 105 4.33 17.60 -16.48
C SER A 105 5.81 18.01 -16.65
N ASP A 106 6.18 19.23 -16.27
CA ASP A 106 7.58 19.68 -16.22
C ASP A 106 8.33 19.20 -14.96
N GLY A 107 7.63 18.49 -14.08
CA GLY A 107 8.17 17.90 -12.86
C GLY A 107 8.14 18.81 -11.64
N THR A 108 7.57 20.02 -11.74
CA THR A 108 7.43 20.94 -10.61
C THR A 108 6.32 20.49 -9.67
N ASN A 109 6.56 20.56 -8.36
CA ASN A 109 5.57 20.23 -7.34
C ASN A 109 5.02 21.52 -6.71
N TYR A 110 3.71 21.52 -6.46
CA TYR A 110 2.97 22.58 -5.82
C TYR A 110 2.15 22.03 -4.65
N GLY A 111 1.99 22.85 -3.61
CA GLY A 111 1.05 22.62 -2.53
C GLY A 111 0.08 23.82 -2.43
N ILE A 112 -1.18 23.53 -2.13
CA ILE A 112 -2.22 24.55 -1.93
C ILE A 112 -2.99 24.20 -0.66
N VAL A 113 -3.29 25.23 0.14
CA VAL A 113 -4.13 25.09 1.33
C VAL A 113 -4.93 26.37 1.55
N GLY A 114 -6.17 26.24 2.02
CA GLY A 114 -7.00 27.36 2.43
C GLY A 114 -6.43 28.07 3.67
N VAL A 115 -6.61 29.38 3.77
CA VAL A 115 -6.18 30.22 4.90
C VAL A 115 -7.39 30.70 5.67
N LYS A 116 -7.49 30.35 6.97
CA LYS A 116 -8.56 30.79 7.87
C LYS A 116 -8.28 32.16 8.49
N ASP A 117 -7.02 32.37 8.89
CA ASP A 117 -6.57 33.63 9.50
C ASP A 117 -5.26 34.07 8.82
N ALA A 118 -5.40 34.96 7.85
CA ALA A 118 -4.27 35.45 7.06
C ALA A 118 -3.31 36.35 7.90
N ASP A 119 -3.81 37.07 8.89
CA ASP A 119 -2.99 37.97 9.71
C ASP A 119 -2.12 37.14 10.67
N MET A 120 -2.69 36.17 11.36
CA MET A 120 -1.95 35.26 12.23
C MET A 120 -0.94 34.42 11.42
N LEU A 121 -1.34 33.93 10.23
CA LEU A 121 -0.43 33.19 9.35
C LEU A 121 0.75 34.05 8.91
N ASN A 122 0.50 35.31 8.52
CA ASN A 122 1.55 36.26 8.16
C ASN A 122 2.51 36.52 9.34
N GLU A 123 2.01 36.61 10.59
CA GLU A 123 2.83 36.75 11.78
C GLU A 123 3.76 35.54 11.95
N VAL A 124 3.20 34.34 11.88
CA VAL A 124 3.97 33.08 11.99
C VAL A 124 5.03 32.99 10.90
N LEU A 125 4.66 33.21 9.64
CA LEU A 125 5.59 33.10 8.51
C LEU A 125 6.66 34.20 8.56
N THR A 126 6.30 35.42 8.96
CA THR A 126 7.27 36.53 9.11
C THR A 126 8.33 36.19 10.17
N LYS A 127 7.92 35.56 11.27
CA LYS A 127 8.84 35.14 12.34
C LYS A 127 9.81 34.07 11.88
N GLU A 128 9.36 33.10 11.09
CA GLU A 128 10.14 31.92 10.70
C GLU A 128 10.90 32.13 9.38
N LEU A 129 10.30 32.81 8.40
CA LEU A 129 10.84 32.97 7.03
C LEU A 129 11.33 34.41 6.75
N GLY A 130 10.97 35.37 7.58
CA GLY A 130 11.29 36.78 7.38
C GLY A 130 10.14 37.58 6.75
N THR A 131 10.39 38.85 6.50
CA THR A 131 9.34 39.77 6.00
C THR A 131 8.93 39.41 4.57
N ALA A 132 7.61 39.30 4.34
CA ALA A 132 7.06 39.10 3.00
C ALA A 132 7.38 40.23 2.04
N LYS A 133 7.54 39.91 0.77
CA LYS A 133 7.53 40.85 -0.37
C LYS A 133 6.15 40.82 -1.03
N ASP A 134 5.62 41.98 -1.37
CA ASP A 134 4.42 42.04 -2.21
C ASP A 134 4.83 41.96 -3.68
N ILE A 135 4.36 40.93 -4.38
CA ILE A 135 4.63 40.68 -5.80
C ILE A 135 3.28 40.41 -6.47
N ASP A 136 2.75 41.33 -7.22
CA ASP A 136 1.49 41.21 -7.96
C ASP A 136 0.29 40.80 -7.07
N GLY A 137 0.27 41.33 -5.87
CA GLY A 137 -0.76 41.06 -4.86
C GLY A 137 -0.60 39.71 -4.12
N PHE A 138 0.52 39.00 -4.32
CA PHE A 138 0.92 37.88 -3.47
C PHE A 138 1.84 38.37 -2.36
N LYS A 139 1.57 37.98 -1.14
CA LYS A 139 2.54 38.07 -0.05
C LYS A 139 3.51 36.85 -0.16
N VAL A 140 4.73 37.15 -0.60
CA VAL A 140 5.73 36.13 -0.92
C VAL A 140 6.80 36.08 0.16
N TYR A 141 6.99 34.89 0.72
CA TYR A 141 8.05 34.58 1.66
C TYR A 141 9.13 33.77 0.94
N ASP A 142 10.30 34.37 0.80
CA ASP A 142 11.45 33.79 0.11
C ASP A 142 12.53 33.50 1.14
N ALA A 143 12.59 32.26 1.60
CA ALA A 143 13.48 31.87 2.69
C ALA A 143 14.96 31.73 2.28
N SER A 144 15.30 31.68 1.03
CA SER A 144 16.63 31.66 0.39
C SER A 144 16.63 30.81 -0.90
N PHE A 145 17.68 30.86 -1.70
CA PHE A 145 17.88 30.10 -2.94
C PHE A 145 17.73 28.56 -2.84
N SER A 146 17.59 28.01 -1.63
CA SER A 146 17.48 26.59 -1.35
C SER A 146 16.21 26.17 -0.59
N ALA A 147 15.19 27.04 -0.54
CA ALA A 147 13.93 26.75 0.13
C ALA A 147 12.74 26.92 -0.82
N PRO A 148 11.64 26.20 -0.60
CA PRO A 148 10.42 26.39 -1.35
C PRO A 148 9.87 27.81 -1.15
N ILE A 149 9.21 28.34 -2.18
CA ILE A 149 8.51 29.63 -2.11
C ILE A 149 7.16 29.40 -1.43
N VAL A 150 6.84 30.25 -0.46
CA VAL A 150 5.50 30.34 0.13
C VAL A 150 4.87 31.65 -0.32
N ALA A 151 3.69 31.59 -0.92
CA ALA A 151 2.96 32.75 -1.41
C ALA A 151 1.49 32.70 -0.94
N ILE A 152 0.98 33.85 -0.44
CA ILE A 152 -0.41 33.95 0.03
C ILE A 152 -1.15 34.95 -0.82
N LYS A 153 -2.33 34.54 -1.33
CA LYS A 153 -3.28 35.40 -2.05
C LYS A 153 -4.69 34.85 -1.94
N ASP A 154 -5.69 35.72 -1.80
CA ASP A 154 -7.12 35.37 -1.83
C ASP A 154 -7.50 34.22 -0.88
N ASN A 155 -7.01 34.26 0.35
CA ASN A 155 -7.18 33.22 1.37
C ASN A 155 -6.65 31.83 0.95
N MET A 156 -5.70 31.77 0.03
CA MET A 156 -4.98 30.56 -0.35
C MET A 156 -3.48 30.74 -0.09
N MET A 157 -2.86 29.75 0.53
CA MET A 157 -1.42 29.63 0.64
C MET A 157 -0.92 28.62 -0.40
N TRP A 158 0.04 29.06 -1.17
CA TRP A 158 0.74 28.29 -2.18
C TRP A 158 2.16 27.97 -1.72
N ILE A 159 2.59 26.78 -1.98
CA ILE A 159 3.96 26.34 -1.79
C ILE A 159 4.45 25.79 -3.12
N SER A 160 5.65 26.14 -3.54
CA SER A 160 6.25 25.64 -4.78
C SER A 160 7.68 25.20 -4.54
N ASP A 161 8.18 24.26 -5.34
CA ASP A 161 9.54 23.75 -5.28
C ASP A 161 10.62 24.84 -5.33
N MET A 162 11.82 24.49 -4.89
CA MET A 162 13.00 25.33 -4.96
C MET A 162 13.30 25.78 -6.39
N GLY A 163 13.65 27.07 -6.53
CA GLY A 163 14.01 27.68 -7.81
C GLY A 163 12.84 28.16 -8.66
N ASN A 164 11.60 27.92 -8.24
CA ASN A 164 10.41 28.48 -8.88
C ASN A 164 10.17 29.93 -8.45
N ASN A 165 9.26 30.61 -9.12
CA ASN A 165 8.86 31.97 -8.82
C ASN A 165 7.32 32.11 -8.79
N VAL A 166 6.83 33.27 -8.42
CA VAL A 166 5.40 33.59 -8.39
C VAL A 166 4.74 33.43 -9.76
N ASP A 167 5.47 33.58 -10.84
CA ASP A 167 4.92 33.44 -12.21
C ASP A 167 4.55 31.95 -12.48
N GLY A 168 5.30 30.99 -11.92
CA GLY A 168 4.91 29.58 -11.94
C GLY A 168 3.55 29.38 -11.28
N ILE A 169 3.34 29.92 -10.09
CA ILE A 169 2.04 29.84 -9.38
C ILE A 169 0.92 30.50 -10.20
N LYS A 170 1.17 31.68 -10.79
CA LYS A 170 0.19 32.36 -11.65
C LYS A 170 -0.19 31.51 -12.87
N ASN A 171 0.79 30.84 -13.48
CA ASN A 171 0.55 29.97 -14.62
C ASN A 171 -0.37 28.82 -14.23
N GLN A 172 -0.17 28.21 -13.06
CA GLN A 172 -1.04 27.16 -12.57
C GLN A 172 -2.47 27.66 -12.29
N ILE A 173 -2.61 28.82 -11.66
CA ILE A 173 -3.92 29.45 -11.42
C ILE A 173 -4.65 29.72 -12.76
N ASN A 174 -3.95 30.19 -13.78
CA ASN A 174 -4.55 30.46 -15.08
C ASN A 174 -4.95 29.15 -15.80
N ALA A 175 -4.09 28.15 -15.79
CA ALA A 175 -4.39 26.82 -16.35
C ALA A 175 -5.61 26.19 -15.67
N ALA A 176 -5.69 26.26 -14.34
CA ALA A 176 -6.83 25.76 -13.58
C ALA A 176 -8.14 26.51 -13.88
N LYS A 177 -8.09 27.83 -14.16
CA LYS A 177 -9.26 28.60 -14.60
C LYS A 177 -9.77 28.18 -15.97
N GLU A 178 -8.88 27.75 -16.86
CA GLU A 178 -9.28 27.20 -18.17
C GLU A 178 -9.91 25.83 -18.02
N LYS A 179 -9.26 24.93 -17.28
CA LYS A 179 -9.80 23.60 -16.93
C LYS A 179 -9.15 23.09 -15.65
N SER A 180 -9.96 22.86 -14.64
CA SER A 180 -9.53 22.28 -13.36
C SER A 180 -9.56 20.75 -13.38
N ILE A 181 -8.77 20.13 -12.50
CA ILE A 181 -8.76 18.68 -12.25
C ILE A 181 -10.14 18.16 -11.85
N THR A 182 -10.99 18.98 -11.23
CA THR A 182 -12.36 18.62 -10.86
C THR A 182 -13.27 18.37 -12.05
N ALA A 183 -12.89 18.83 -13.24
CA ALA A 183 -13.61 18.62 -14.49
C ALA A 183 -13.07 17.42 -15.31
N VAL A 184 -12.12 16.66 -14.77
CA VAL A 184 -11.60 15.44 -15.40
C VAL A 184 -12.50 14.26 -15.00
N GLU A 185 -13.06 13.59 -16.02
CA GLU A 185 -13.95 12.44 -15.83
C GLU A 185 -13.26 11.32 -15.00
N GLY A 186 -14.01 10.74 -14.06
CA GLY A 186 -13.50 9.70 -13.17
C GLY A 186 -12.48 10.15 -12.12
N VAL A 187 -11.94 11.37 -12.22
CA VAL A 187 -10.93 11.92 -11.31
C VAL A 187 -11.56 12.95 -10.36
N GLY A 188 -12.32 13.91 -10.89
CA GLY A 188 -12.89 14.99 -10.08
C GLY A 188 -13.80 14.48 -8.96
N SER A 189 -14.72 13.55 -9.27
CA SER A 189 -15.59 12.93 -8.27
C SER A 189 -14.82 12.14 -7.23
N PHE A 190 -13.76 11.43 -7.64
CA PHE A 190 -12.89 10.68 -6.74
C PHE A 190 -12.14 11.60 -5.77
N LEU A 191 -11.53 12.69 -6.25
CA LEU A 191 -10.80 13.62 -5.40
C LEU A 191 -11.69 14.39 -4.40
N THR A 192 -13.00 14.50 -4.69
CA THR A 192 -13.99 15.17 -3.82
C THR A 192 -14.77 14.21 -2.92
N SER A 193 -14.47 12.90 -2.94
CA SER A 193 -15.07 11.91 -2.04
C SER A 193 -14.64 12.09 -0.57
N ASP A 194 -15.25 11.35 0.34
CA ASP A 194 -15.09 11.58 1.78
C ASP A 194 -13.85 10.91 2.42
N GLU A 195 -13.08 10.14 1.64
CA GLU A 195 -11.90 9.45 2.17
C GLU A 195 -10.79 10.42 2.58
N ASN A 196 -10.04 10.04 3.62
CA ASN A 196 -9.06 10.90 4.28
C ASN A 196 -7.80 11.18 3.44
N LEU A 197 -7.36 10.22 2.64
CA LEU A 197 -6.20 10.38 1.76
C LEU A 197 -6.55 9.85 0.37
N LYS A 198 -6.44 10.72 -0.62
CA LYS A 198 -6.70 10.40 -2.03
C LYS A 198 -5.51 10.80 -2.88
N VAL A 199 -5.13 9.91 -3.78
CA VAL A 199 -4.05 10.14 -4.73
C VAL A 199 -4.52 9.74 -6.11
N VAL A 200 -4.27 10.57 -7.10
CA VAL A 200 -4.42 10.20 -8.51
C VAL A 200 -3.10 10.43 -9.24
N VAL A 201 -2.75 9.50 -10.11
CA VAL A 201 -1.52 9.57 -10.90
C VAL A 201 -1.86 9.27 -12.36
N SER A 202 -1.47 10.15 -13.26
CA SER A 202 -1.59 9.92 -14.70
C SER A 202 -0.78 8.69 -15.12
N THR A 203 -1.36 7.84 -15.95
CA THR A 203 -0.66 6.69 -16.53
C THR A 203 0.54 7.12 -17.40
N ASN A 204 0.54 8.34 -17.94
CA ASN A 204 1.67 8.91 -18.66
C ASN A 204 2.92 9.05 -17.78
N LEU A 205 2.73 9.48 -16.51
CA LEU A 205 3.82 9.53 -15.54
C LEU A 205 4.32 8.12 -15.22
N MET A 206 3.41 7.15 -15.05
CA MET A 206 3.76 5.75 -14.79
C MET A 206 4.42 5.06 -15.98
N GLY A 207 4.08 5.46 -17.22
CA GLY A 207 4.68 4.91 -18.45
C GLY A 207 6.20 5.08 -18.53
N GLN A 208 6.78 5.98 -17.73
CA GLN A 208 8.23 6.12 -17.55
C GLN A 208 8.84 4.96 -16.73
N TYR A 209 8.02 4.26 -15.92
CA TYR A 209 8.44 3.22 -14.98
C TYR A 209 7.86 1.85 -15.30
N ALA A 210 6.68 1.79 -15.91
CA ALA A 210 5.98 0.55 -16.27
C ALA A 210 5.21 0.71 -17.58
N LYS A 211 5.10 -0.38 -18.39
CA LYS A 211 4.20 -0.39 -19.55
C LYS A 211 2.75 -0.36 -19.04
N VAL A 212 2.09 0.76 -19.20
CA VAL A 212 0.65 0.89 -19.00
C VAL A 212 0.01 0.92 -20.38
N GLU A 213 -0.90 -0.02 -20.65
CA GLU A 213 -1.47 -0.22 -22.00
C GLU A 213 -2.52 0.81 -22.40
N LYS A 214 -3.06 1.57 -21.44
CA LYS A 214 -4.12 2.55 -21.67
C LYS A 214 -3.79 3.89 -21.02
N ASP A 215 -4.05 4.96 -21.75
CA ASP A 215 -4.03 6.31 -21.17
C ASP A 215 -5.19 6.46 -20.18
N GLY A 216 -4.91 7.07 -19.04
CA GLY A 216 -5.91 7.26 -17.98
C GLY A 216 -5.27 7.65 -16.65
N TRP A 217 -5.93 7.24 -15.56
CA TRP A 217 -5.51 7.58 -14.21
C TRP A 217 -5.55 6.38 -13.28
N ILE A 218 -4.52 6.23 -12.48
CA ILE A 218 -4.52 5.35 -11.32
C ILE A 218 -5.03 6.17 -10.15
N ARG A 219 -6.02 5.64 -9.45
CA ARG A 219 -6.63 6.23 -8.26
C ARG A 219 -6.28 5.36 -7.06
N CYS A 220 -5.91 6.01 -5.97
CA CYS A 220 -5.61 5.36 -4.71
C CYS A 220 -6.27 6.17 -3.59
N TYR A 221 -7.03 5.53 -2.74
CA TYR A 221 -7.38 6.13 -1.46
C TYR A 221 -6.85 5.28 -0.30
N ALA A 222 -6.63 5.93 0.83
CA ALA A 222 -6.32 5.27 2.08
C ALA A 222 -7.29 5.75 3.16
N ASP A 223 -7.82 4.79 3.89
CA ASP A 223 -8.70 4.97 5.03
C ASP A 223 -8.03 4.39 6.27
N ILE A 224 -8.15 5.10 7.39
CA ILE A 224 -7.44 4.80 8.63
C ILE A 224 -8.46 4.70 9.75
N ASP A 225 -8.39 3.64 10.55
CA ASP A 225 -9.19 3.46 11.76
C ASP A 225 -8.27 2.91 12.86
N GLY A 226 -7.79 3.80 13.71
CA GLY A 226 -6.80 3.47 14.72
C GLY A 226 -5.53 2.90 14.07
N PHE A 227 -5.23 1.63 14.38
CA PHE A 227 -4.09 0.90 13.80
C PHE A 227 -4.45 0.04 12.59
N ASN A 228 -5.63 0.28 12.00
CA ASN A 228 -6.03 -0.38 10.76
C ASN A 228 -5.90 0.61 9.60
N LEU A 229 -5.29 0.17 8.52
CA LEU A 229 -5.12 0.90 7.28
C LEU A 229 -5.79 0.10 6.16
N LYS A 230 -6.74 0.72 5.47
CA LYS A 230 -7.30 0.21 4.22
C LYS A 230 -6.79 1.09 3.08
N ILE A 231 -6.21 0.47 2.06
CA ILE A 231 -5.85 1.13 0.81
C ILE A 231 -6.63 0.45 -0.31
N GLU A 232 -7.22 1.25 -1.17
CA GLU A 232 -7.84 0.75 -2.39
C GLU A 232 -7.24 1.46 -3.60
N LEU A 233 -6.85 0.65 -4.58
CA LEU A 233 -6.31 1.09 -5.86
C LEU A 233 -7.31 0.74 -6.95
N SER A 234 -7.59 1.67 -7.85
CA SER A 234 -8.37 1.45 -9.06
C SER A 234 -7.76 2.21 -10.23
N MET A 235 -8.24 1.95 -11.42
CA MET A 235 -7.79 2.64 -12.63
C MET A 235 -9.00 3.03 -13.47
N VAL A 236 -8.97 4.26 -14.00
CA VAL A 236 -9.92 4.72 -15.03
C VAL A 236 -9.16 5.06 -16.31
N ASP A 237 -9.81 4.85 -17.44
CA ASP A 237 -9.27 5.26 -18.73
C ASP A 237 -9.49 6.77 -18.97
N SER A 238 -9.07 7.27 -20.12
CA SER A 238 -9.19 8.69 -20.49
C SER A 238 -10.62 9.19 -20.64
N ALA A 239 -11.60 8.27 -20.76
CA ALA A 239 -13.02 8.60 -20.78
C ALA A 239 -13.66 8.56 -19.38
N GLY A 240 -12.91 8.15 -18.36
CA GLY A 240 -13.38 8.00 -16.98
C GLY A 240 -14.01 6.65 -16.66
N ASP A 241 -13.97 5.71 -17.61
CA ASP A 241 -14.50 4.36 -17.42
C ASP A 241 -13.54 3.49 -16.60
N GLU A 242 -14.10 2.67 -15.69
CA GLU A 242 -13.30 1.74 -14.85
C GLU A 242 -12.57 0.70 -15.70
N VAL A 243 -11.31 0.47 -15.42
CA VAL A 243 -10.48 -0.54 -16.06
C VAL A 243 -10.51 -1.83 -15.27
N LYS A 244 -10.89 -2.93 -15.91
CA LYS A 244 -10.90 -4.26 -15.28
C LYS A 244 -9.47 -4.77 -15.06
N LEU A 245 -9.13 -5.02 -13.82
CA LEU A 245 -7.81 -5.51 -13.40
C LEU A 245 -7.66 -7.02 -13.56
N ASN A 246 -8.79 -7.75 -13.65
CA ASN A 246 -8.83 -9.20 -13.79
C ASN A 246 -8.89 -9.70 -15.25
N ALA A 247 -8.62 -8.83 -16.23
CA ALA A 247 -8.80 -9.16 -17.66
C ALA A 247 -8.04 -10.42 -18.13
N ASP A 248 -6.90 -10.72 -17.49
CA ASP A 248 -6.08 -11.90 -17.82
C ASP A 248 -6.43 -13.14 -16.99
N PHE A 249 -7.23 -13.00 -15.93
CA PHE A 249 -7.71 -14.08 -15.06
C PHE A 249 -9.19 -13.86 -14.68
N PRO A 250 -10.12 -14.22 -15.58
CA PRO A 250 -11.54 -13.88 -15.41
C PRO A 250 -12.24 -14.70 -14.32
N GLU A 251 -11.64 -15.77 -13.82
CA GLU A 251 -12.22 -16.64 -12.81
C GLU A 251 -11.77 -16.24 -11.41
N LYS A 252 -12.70 -16.26 -10.45
CA LYS A 252 -12.42 -16.04 -9.04
C LYS A 252 -11.66 -17.22 -8.47
N LEU A 253 -10.95 -16.98 -7.36
CA LEU A 253 -10.29 -18.01 -6.60
C LEU A 253 -11.28 -19.11 -6.17
N ASP A 254 -10.90 -20.35 -6.37
CA ASP A 254 -11.72 -21.53 -6.03
C ASP A 254 -11.83 -21.69 -4.50
N GLY A 255 -13.07 -21.63 -4.00
CA GLY A 255 -13.37 -21.75 -2.58
C GLY A 255 -13.00 -23.14 -2.00
N ASP A 256 -13.10 -24.22 -2.79
CA ASP A 256 -12.74 -25.55 -2.34
C ASP A 256 -11.22 -25.71 -2.15
N ILE A 257 -10.45 -25.01 -2.98
CA ILE A 257 -8.98 -24.93 -2.81
C ILE A 257 -8.61 -24.05 -1.61
N LEU A 258 -9.28 -22.89 -1.44
CA LEU A 258 -9.06 -22.04 -0.26
C LEU A 258 -9.41 -22.75 1.05
N ALA A 259 -10.42 -23.64 1.06
CA ALA A 259 -10.78 -24.46 2.22
C ALA A 259 -9.68 -25.47 2.63
N LYS A 260 -8.60 -25.61 1.83
CA LYS A 260 -7.41 -26.41 2.21
C LYS A 260 -6.37 -25.60 2.98
N ILE A 261 -6.57 -24.29 3.16
CA ILE A 261 -5.71 -23.49 4.04
C ILE A 261 -5.79 -24.05 5.46
N PRO A 262 -4.66 -24.33 6.12
CA PRO A 262 -4.66 -24.85 7.48
C PRO A 262 -5.38 -23.93 8.47
N GLU A 263 -6.09 -24.51 9.46
CA GLU A 263 -6.77 -23.77 10.52
C GLU A 263 -5.84 -22.80 11.26
N ASP A 264 -4.59 -23.20 11.46
CA ASP A 264 -3.53 -22.47 12.16
C ASP A 264 -2.58 -21.73 11.20
N ALA A 265 -3.01 -21.47 9.96
CA ALA A 265 -2.18 -20.76 8.99
C ALA A 265 -1.94 -19.30 9.40
N VAL A 266 -0.68 -18.87 9.31
CA VAL A 266 -0.24 -17.50 9.57
C VAL A 266 -0.04 -16.70 8.28
N GLY A 267 0.01 -17.37 7.13
CA GLY A 267 0.12 -16.75 5.83
C GLY A 267 -0.37 -17.66 4.73
N ALA A 268 -0.99 -17.07 3.72
CA ALA A 268 -1.42 -17.77 2.52
C ALA A 268 -1.33 -16.84 1.29
N VAL A 269 -1.09 -17.46 0.13
CA VAL A 269 -1.18 -16.81 -1.18
C VAL A 269 -1.97 -17.72 -2.11
N ALA A 270 -2.88 -17.13 -2.85
CA ALA A 270 -3.61 -17.83 -3.91
C ALA A 270 -3.73 -16.94 -5.14
N PHE A 271 -3.58 -17.55 -6.30
CA PHE A 271 -3.69 -16.87 -7.58
C PHE A 271 -4.17 -17.85 -8.65
N PRO A 272 -4.90 -17.36 -9.65
CA PRO A 272 -5.33 -18.19 -10.76
C PRO A 272 -4.15 -18.47 -11.69
N MET A 273 -4.07 -19.69 -12.17
CA MET A 273 -3.18 -20.10 -13.25
C MET A 273 -4.03 -20.41 -14.48
N ASN A 274 -3.69 -19.80 -15.59
CA ASN A 274 -4.24 -20.11 -16.91
C ASN A 274 -3.12 -19.99 -17.94
N LYS A 275 -3.42 -20.28 -19.19
CA LYS A 275 -2.43 -20.28 -20.26
C LYS A 275 -1.63 -18.96 -20.36
N LYS A 276 -2.29 -17.80 -20.22
CA LYS A 276 -1.61 -16.49 -20.29
C LYS A 276 -0.65 -16.27 -19.13
N VAL A 277 -1.08 -16.62 -17.90
CA VAL A 277 -0.23 -16.52 -16.71
C VAL A 277 0.96 -17.47 -16.82
N VAL A 278 0.72 -18.70 -17.30
CA VAL A 278 1.79 -19.67 -17.55
C VAL A 278 2.80 -19.12 -18.57
N GLU A 279 2.36 -18.58 -19.70
CA GLU A 279 3.25 -17.97 -20.70
C GLU A 279 4.09 -16.82 -20.15
N SER A 280 3.51 -16.01 -19.25
CA SER A 280 4.24 -14.94 -18.56
C SER A 280 5.30 -15.47 -17.60
N ILE A 281 4.94 -16.48 -16.79
CA ILE A 281 5.86 -17.16 -15.88
C ILE A 281 6.95 -17.89 -16.67
N GLU A 282 6.61 -18.53 -17.77
CA GLU A 282 7.58 -19.21 -18.64
C GLU A 282 8.70 -18.25 -19.09
N THR A 283 8.35 -17.03 -19.46
CA THR A 283 9.33 -16.03 -19.89
C THR A 283 10.32 -15.70 -18.78
N ALA A 284 9.83 -15.56 -17.53
CA ALA A 284 10.68 -15.34 -16.37
C ALA A 284 11.53 -16.59 -16.02
N LEU A 285 10.94 -17.77 -16.04
CA LEU A 285 11.62 -19.04 -15.76
C LEU A 285 12.69 -19.36 -16.79
N LYS A 286 12.45 -19.12 -18.07
CA LYS A 286 13.45 -19.28 -19.12
C LYS A 286 14.71 -18.47 -18.83
N SER A 287 14.52 -17.22 -18.42
CA SER A 287 15.63 -16.34 -18.05
C SER A 287 16.41 -16.89 -16.85
N PHE A 288 15.69 -17.37 -15.84
CA PHE A 288 16.29 -17.89 -14.60
C PHE A 288 16.98 -19.26 -14.78
N MET A 289 16.41 -20.15 -15.62
CA MET A 289 16.88 -21.53 -15.82
C MET A 289 17.89 -21.68 -16.99
N GLY A 290 18.45 -20.59 -17.49
CA GLY A 290 19.50 -20.63 -18.53
C GLY A 290 18.97 -20.68 -19.96
N GLY A 291 17.73 -20.27 -20.20
CA GLY A 291 17.14 -20.15 -21.53
C GLY A 291 16.37 -21.34 -22.03
N ASN A 292 15.86 -21.26 -23.27
CA ASN A 292 15.01 -22.31 -23.88
C ASN A 292 15.68 -23.67 -24.08
N GLU A 293 17.01 -23.72 -24.05
CA GLU A 293 17.80 -24.94 -24.28
C GLU A 293 18.11 -25.70 -22.96
N SER A 294 17.63 -25.19 -21.81
CA SER A 294 17.84 -25.86 -20.53
C SER A 294 17.06 -27.18 -20.49
N PRO A 295 17.73 -28.33 -20.27
CA PRO A 295 17.04 -29.62 -20.10
C PRO A 295 16.02 -29.60 -18.96
N GLN A 296 16.29 -28.82 -17.90
CA GLN A 296 15.40 -28.68 -16.74
C GLN A 296 14.10 -27.98 -17.16
N TYR A 297 14.19 -26.91 -17.96
CA TYR A 297 13.00 -26.23 -18.48
C TYR A 297 12.19 -27.15 -19.41
N ALA A 298 12.87 -27.86 -20.34
CA ALA A 298 12.19 -28.78 -21.26
C ALA A 298 11.43 -29.89 -20.50
N MET A 299 11.96 -30.37 -19.37
CA MET A 299 11.28 -31.33 -18.50
C MET A 299 10.11 -30.73 -17.74
N ALA A 300 10.21 -29.47 -17.27
CA ALA A 300 9.18 -28.80 -16.48
C ALA A 300 8.00 -28.30 -17.33
N LYS A 301 8.27 -27.91 -18.58
CA LYS A 301 7.29 -27.27 -19.47
C LYS A 301 5.95 -28.02 -19.59
N PRO A 302 5.89 -29.34 -19.87
CA PRO A 302 4.61 -30.05 -20.00
C PRO A 302 3.76 -30.05 -18.74
N TYR A 303 4.38 -29.89 -17.58
CA TYR A 303 3.69 -29.79 -16.29
C TYR A 303 3.20 -28.37 -16.06
N LEU A 304 4.01 -27.36 -16.34
CA LEU A 304 3.61 -25.95 -16.25
C LEU A 304 2.40 -25.66 -17.14
N GLU A 305 2.43 -26.13 -18.40
CA GLU A 305 1.35 -25.97 -19.36
C GLU A 305 0.05 -26.72 -18.98
N SER A 306 0.12 -27.64 -18.04
CA SER A 306 -1.04 -28.38 -17.54
C SER A 306 -1.68 -27.81 -16.28
N ILE A 307 -1.09 -26.74 -15.71
CA ILE A 307 -1.64 -26.08 -14.54
C ILE A 307 -2.78 -25.17 -15.01
N ASP A 308 -3.98 -25.40 -14.47
CA ASP A 308 -5.19 -24.60 -14.79
C ASP A 308 -6.10 -24.56 -13.58
N GLY A 309 -6.42 -23.34 -13.10
CA GLY A 309 -7.23 -23.10 -11.91
C GLY A 309 -6.47 -22.39 -10.78
N THR A 310 -7.00 -22.43 -9.57
CA THR A 310 -6.43 -21.76 -8.41
C THR A 310 -5.22 -22.50 -7.83
N VAL A 311 -4.05 -21.90 -7.91
CA VAL A 311 -2.86 -22.34 -7.16
C VAL A 311 -2.87 -21.68 -5.78
N MET A 312 -2.61 -22.45 -4.73
CA MET A 312 -2.59 -21.97 -3.35
C MET A 312 -1.36 -22.48 -2.62
N PHE A 313 -0.73 -21.58 -1.86
CA PHE A 313 0.31 -21.90 -0.88
C PHE A 313 -0.08 -21.32 0.47
N ALA A 314 0.06 -22.10 1.52
CA ALA A 314 -0.19 -21.65 2.88
C ALA A 314 0.91 -22.14 3.82
N VAL A 315 1.20 -21.34 4.84
CA VAL A 315 2.18 -21.66 5.88
C VAL A 315 1.55 -21.45 7.25
N SER A 316 1.77 -22.43 8.13
CA SER A 316 1.46 -22.34 9.55
C SER A 316 2.76 -22.34 10.34
N ALA A 317 2.80 -21.56 11.42
CA ALA A 317 3.88 -21.58 12.38
C ALA A 317 3.29 -21.82 13.78
N THR A 318 3.65 -22.94 14.38
CA THR A 318 3.09 -23.35 15.69
C THR A 318 3.65 -22.54 16.85
N ASP A 319 4.77 -21.85 16.63
CA ASP A 319 5.42 -21.01 17.63
C ASP A 319 6.11 -19.81 16.97
N LEU A 320 5.55 -18.62 17.15
CA LEU A 320 6.10 -17.33 16.72
C LEU A 320 6.79 -16.57 17.86
N SER A 321 6.95 -17.21 19.02
CA SER A 321 7.45 -16.54 20.24
C SER A 321 8.93 -16.13 20.18
N SER A 322 9.69 -16.70 19.25
CA SER A 322 11.11 -16.34 19.07
C SER A 322 11.59 -16.59 17.65
N GLU A 323 12.62 -15.85 17.23
CA GLU A 323 13.29 -16.07 15.94
C GLU A 323 13.83 -17.51 15.82
N GLN A 324 14.28 -18.08 16.92
CA GLN A 324 14.80 -19.45 16.97
C GLN A 324 13.68 -20.48 16.79
N SER A 325 12.50 -20.23 17.32
CA SER A 325 11.31 -21.06 17.11
C SER A 325 10.85 -21.03 15.65
N VAL A 326 10.83 -19.87 15.01
CA VAL A 326 10.46 -19.71 13.60
C VAL A 326 11.47 -20.40 12.67
N LYS A 327 12.75 -20.37 13.01
CA LYS A 327 13.82 -21.07 12.25
C LYS A 327 13.81 -22.58 12.44
N ASN A 328 13.06 -23.12 13.41
CA ASN A 328 12.96 -24.56 13.61
C ASN A 328 11.94 -25.14 12.63
N PRO A 329 12.36 -25.95 11.65
CA PRO A 329 11.45 -26.50 10.65
C PRO A 329 10.36 -27.41 11.22
N LYS A 330 10.52 -27.93 12.44
CA LYS A 330 9.49 -28.74 13.13
C LYS A 330 8.28 -27.92 13.59
N ASN A 331 8.44 -26.61 13.70
CA ASN A 331 7.38 -25.67 14.05
C ASN A 331 6.64 -25.14 12.82
N LEU A 332 7.09 -25.48 11.63
CA LEU A 332 6.49 -25.04 10.37
C LEU A 332 5.66 -26.16 9.75
N LYS A 333 4.52 -25.78 9.20
CA LYS A 333 3.73 -26.60 8.30
C LYS A 333 3.45 -25.81 7.04
N CYS A 334 3.49 -26.49 5.90
CA CYS A 334 3.16 -25.84 4.63
C CYS A 334 2.20 -26.71 3.84
N VAL A 335 1.32 -26.05 3.10
CA VAL A 335 0.40 -26.68 2.14
C VAL A 335 0.57 -25.98 0.79
N ALA A 336 0.76 -26.77 -0.26
CA ALA A 336 0.66 -26.30 -1.63
C ALA A 336 -0.40 -27.13 -2.36
N MET A 337 -1.31 -26.44 -3.05
CA MET A 337 -2.33 -27.02 -3.91
C MET A 337 -2.13 -26.48 -5.33
N ILE A 338 -1.85 -27.39 -6.27
CA ILE A 338 -1.53 -27.02 -7.65
C ILE A 338 -2.47 -27.83 -8.57
N PRO A 339 -3.54 -27.19 -9.10
CA PRO A 339 -4.46 -27.85 -10.01
C PRO A 339 -3.75 -28.14 -11.34
N MET A 340 -3.83 -29.37 -11.79
CA MET A 340 -3.27 -29.78 -13.09
C MET A 340 -3.94 -31.06 -13.61
N ALA A 341 -3.74 -31.35 -14.88
CA ALA A 341 -4.27 -32.55 -15.49
C ALA A 341 -3.83 -33.82 -14.74
N GLU A 342 -4.78 -34.74 -14.55
CA GLU A 342 -4.60 -35.93 -13.70
C GLU A 342 -3.42 -36.83 -14.14
N ASP A 343 -3.29 -37.01 -15.46
CA ASP A 343 -2.18 -37.79 -16.06
C ASP A 343 -0.79 -37.12 -15.76
N LYS A 344 -0.75 -35.80 -15.61
CA LYS A 344 0.46 -35.06 -15.27
C LYS A 344 0.79 -35.21 -13.79
N ILE A 345 -0.23 -35.19 -12.93
CA ILE A 345 -0.01 -35.50 -11.49
C ILE A 345 0.59 -36.88 -11.35
N ASP A 346 0.00 -37.92 -12.00
CA ASP A 346 0.51 -39.29 -11.94
C ASP A 346 1.95 -39.41 -12.43
N ALA A 347 2.26 -38.73 -13.53
CA ALA A 347 3.62 -38.72 -14.08
C ALA A 347 4.63 -38.06 -13.10
N LEU A 348 4.26 -36.90 -12.48
CA LEU A 348 5.11 -36.26 -11.47
C LEU A 348 5.30 -37.13 -10.22
N LEU A 349 4.23 -37.74 -9.71
CA LEU A 349 4.31 -38.60 -8.55
C LEU A 349 5.22 -39.81 -8.81
N THR A 350 5.11 -40.41 -10.00
CA THR A 350 5.96 -41.51 -10.42
C THR A 350 7.43 -41.10 -10.53
N LEU A 351 7.68 -39.93 -11.14
CA LEU A 351 9.02 -39.36 -11.29
C LEU A 351 9.65 -39.07 -9.91
N ALA A 352 8.91 -38.42 -9.01
CA ALA A 352 9.37 -38.09 -7.66
C ALA A 352 9.68 -39.37 -6.86
N ALA A 353 8.78 -40.35 -6.88
CA ALA A 353 9.01 -41.61 -6.22
C ALA A 353 10.26 -42.35 -6.74
N THR A 354 10.52 -42.26 -8.06
CA THR A 354 11.69 -42.92 -8.67
C THR A 354 13.00 -42.22 -8.31
N GLN A 355 12.98 -40.86 -8.26
CA GLN A 355 14.18 -40.07 -7.94
C GLN A 355 14.59 -40.17 -6.46
N VAL A 356 13.61 -40.23 -5.55
CA VAL A 356 13.88 -40.31 -4.10
C VAL A 356 14.30 -41.69 -3.65
N GLY A 357 13.98 -42.73 -4.43
CA GLY A 357 14.45 -44.10 -4.17
C GLY A 357 13.69 -44.86 -3.10
N GLN A 358 14.41 -45.75 -2.34
CA GLN A 358 13.77 -46.71 -1.41
C GLN A 358 13.20 -46.09 -0.12
N ASP A 359 13.44 -44.81 0.14
CA ASP A 359 13.01 -44.11 1.37
C ASP A 359 11.60 -43.49 1.28
N VAL A 360 10.83 -43.83 0.23
CA VAL A 360 9.48 -43.33 0.03
C VAL A 360 8.46 -44.35 0.53
N ALA A 361 7.76 -44.00 1.60
CA ALA A 361 6.60 -44.74 2.06
C ALA A 361 5.34 -44.32 1.30
N LYS A 362 4.31 -45.18 1.28
CA LYS A 362 2.99 -44.83 0.73
C LYS A 362 1.94 -44.77 1.84
N ASP A 363 1.22 -43.65 1.92
CA ASP A 363 0.15 -43.41 2.88
C ASP A 363 -1.11 -43.00 2.11
N GLY A 364 -1.97 -43.94 1.75
CA GLY A 364 -3.12 -43.75 0.87
C GLY A 364 -2.69 -43.29 -0.53
N GLU A 365 -3.16 -42.15 -0.95
CA GLU A 365 -2.79 -41.52 -2.24
C GLU A 365 -1.52 -40.67 -2.16
N PHE A 366 -0.88 -40.58 -0.97
CA PHE A 366 0.32 -39.82 -0.76
C PHE A 366 1.57 -40.67 -0.74
N TYR A 367 2.63 -40.17 -1.30
CA TYR A 367 3.99 -40.59 -1.06
C TYR A 367 4.56 -39.78 0.09
N VAL A 368 5.26 -40.41 1.00
CA VAL A 368 5.82 -39.82 2.22
C VAL A 368 7.31 -39.95 2.23
N ILE A 369 8.00 -38.85 2.35
CA ILE A 369 9.45 -38.77 2.58
C ILE A 369 9.64 -38.31 4.00
N SER A 370 10.34 -39.15 4.80
CA SER A 370 10.67 -38.83 6.21
C SER A 370 12.17 -38.69 6.35
N LYS A 371 12.65 -37.48 6.75
CA LYS A 371 14.07 -37.25 7.00
C LYS A 371 14.24 -36.35 8.23
N ASP A 372 15.09 -36.74 9.16
CA ASP A 372 15.43 -35.98 10.38
C ASP A 372 14.22 -35.56 11.23
N GLY A 373 13.15 -36.40 11.18
CA GLY A 373 11.89 -36.14 11.89
C GLY A 373 10.99 -35.10 11.22
N LEU A 374 11.24 -34.79 9.95
CA LEU A 374 10.38 -34.00 9.10
C LEU A 374 9.70 -34.89 8.07
N ASN A 375 8.39 -34.65 7.86
CA ASN A 375 7.60 -35.37 6.87
C ASN A 375 7.17 -34.47 5.75
N VAL A 376 7.42 -34.90 4.51
CA VAL A 376 6.88 -34.28 3.29
C VAL A 376 5.97 -35.30 2.64
N LYS A 377 4.71 -34.95 2.47
CA LYS A 377 3.72 -35.78 1.75
C LYS A 377 3.43 -35.10 0.42
N PHE A 378 3.40 -35.85 -0.66
CA PHE A 378 2.99 -35.38 -1.97
C PHE A 378 2.09 -36.44 -2.62
N GLY A 379 1.00 -35.96 -3.21
CA GLY A 379 -0.02 -36.86 -3.72
C GLY A 379 -1.15 -36.13 -4.42
N LYS A 380 -2.24 -36.83 -4.71
CA LYS A 380 -3.47 -36.26 -5.25
C LYS A 380 -4.39 -35.88 -4.09
N LEU A 381 -4.96 -34.68 -4.20
CA LEU A 381 -6.02 -34.20 -3.32
C LEU A 381 -6.96 -33.28 -4.10
N ASP A 382 -8.22 -33.66 -4.22
CA ASP A 382 -9.27 -32.87 -4.86
C ASP A 382 -8.90 -32.32 -6.26
N GLY A 383 -8.34 -33.17 -7.11
CA GLY A 383 -7.95 -32.81 -8.48
C GLY A 383 -6.65 -32.00 -8.57
N CYS A 384 -5.95 -31.82 -7.46
CA CYS A 384 -4.68 -31.09 -7.40
C CYS A 384 -3.50 -32.00 -7.08
N LEU A 385 -2.32 -31.62 -7.53
CA LEU A 385 -1.08 -32.03 -6.88
C LEU A 385 -1.00 -31.29 -5.54
N ALA A 386 -1.08 -32.06 -4.46
CA ALA A 386 -0.91 -31.55 -3.11
C ALA A 386 0.49 -31.85 -2.58
N VAL A 387 1.15 -30.86 -2.00
CA VAL A 387 2.41 -31.00 -1.27
C VAL A 387 2.19 -30.51 0.15
N LEU A 388 2.38 -31.39 1.12
CA LEU A 388 2.16 -31.13 2.54
C LEU A 388 3.49 -31.30 3.27
N PHE A 389 3.91 -30.31 4.01
CA PHE A 389 5.09 -30.34 4.87
C PHE A 389 4.66 -30.24 6.33
N GLY A 390 5.18 -31.13 7.17
CA GLY A 390 4.82 -31.23 8.59
C GLY A 390 3.67 -32.18 8.84
N ASP A 391 3.41 -32.45 10.13
CA ASP A 391 2.43 -33.43 10.60
C ASP A 391 1.13 -32.75 11.10
N ASN A 392 0.04 -33.54 11.12
CA ASN A 392 -1.25 -33.15 11.72
C ASN A 392 -1.80 -31.82 11.18
N ILE A 393 -1.72 -31.61 9.85
CA ILE A 393 -2.31 -30.47 9.19
C ILE A 393 -3.84 -30.66 9.22
N LYS A 394 -4.52 -29.71 9.86
CA LYS A 394 -5.98 -29.59 9.82
C LYS A 394 -6.37 -28.54 8.80
N HIS A 395 -7.20 -28.92 7.85
CA HIS A 395 -7.69 -28.03 6.79
C HIS A 395 -9.02 -27.36 7.18
N GLY A 396 -9.24 -26.15 6.66
CA GLY A 396 -10.48 -25.39 6.79
C GLY A 396 -10.62 -24.59 8.07
N GLY A 397 -11.48 -23.58 8.03
CA GLY A 397 -11.76 -22.71 9.17
C GLY A 397 -10.69 -21.66 9.46
N SER A 398 -9.76 -21.46 8.53
CA SER A 398 -8.76 -20.38 8.64
C SER A 398 -9.39 -19.02 8.44
N SER A 399 -9.01 -18.03 9.26
CA SER A 399 -9.37 -16.62 9.03
C SER A 399 -8.86 -16.09 7.68
N LEU A 400 -7.80 -16.68 7.13
CA LEU A 400 -7.22 -16.32 5.84
C LEU A 400 -8.12 -16.73 4.68
N GLU A 401 -8.83 -17.88 4.78
CA GLU A 401 -9.81 -18.31 3.78
C GLU A 401 -10.88 -17.24 3.56
N ASP A 402 -11.47 -16.74 4.66
CA ASP A 402 -12.57 -15.78 4.61
C ASP A 402 -12.17 -14.46 3.91
N VAL A 403 -10.98 -13.95 4.22
CA VAL A 403 -10.51 -12.68 3.63
C VAL A 403 -10.08 -12.82 2.16
N MET A 404 -9.64 -14.01 1.74
CA MET A 404 -9.22 -14.27 0.35
C MET A 404 -10.40 -14.59 -0.58
N LYS A 405 -11.49 -15.08 -0.02
CA LYS A 405 -12.67 -15.54 -0.76
C LYS A 405 -13.27 -14.42 -1.63
N GLY A 406 -13.66 -14.79 -2.83
CA GLY A 406 -14.30 -13.90 -3.80
C GLY A 406 -13.35 -12.99 -4.56
N GLY A 407 -12.05 -12.97 -4.24
CA GLY A 407 -11.02 -12.29 -5.03
C GLY A 407 -10.60 -13.08 -6.26
N TYR A 408 -9.89 -12.42 -7.17
CA TYR A 408 -9.24 -13.03 -8.33
C TYR A 408 -7.80 -13.45 -8.04
N SER A 409 -7.13 -12.78 -7.15
CA SER A 409 -5.90 -13.24 -6.49
C SER A 409 -5.83 -12.63 -5.09
N ALA A 410 -5.13 -13.29 -4.16
CA ALA A 410 -4.98 -12.75 -2.81
C ALA A 410 -3.71 -13.23 -2.12
N ILE A 411 -3.18 -12.36 -1.26
CA ILE A 411 -2.15 -12.67 -0.26
C ILE A 411 -2.74 -12.27 1.09
N ALA A 412 -2.65 -13.13 2.09
CA ALA A 412 -3.16 -12.85 3.42
C ALA A 412 -2.17 -13.29 4.50
N ILE A 413 -2.06 -12.51 5.55
CA ILE A 413 -1.26 -12.77 6.75
C ILE A 413 -2.15 -12.53 7.98
N ASP A 414 -2.13 -13.44 8.94
CA ASP A 414 -2.72 -13.30 10.29
C ASP A 414 -1.75 -13.91 11.30
N ALA A 415 -0.78 -13.11 11.74
CA ALA A 415 0.28 -13.56 12.63
C ALA A 415 0.06 -12.96 14.04
N LYS A 416 -0.14 -13.83 15.03
CA LYS A 416 -0.37 -13.47 16.43
C LYS A 416 0.85 -13.80 17.28
N GLY A 417 1.04 -13.02 18.36
CA GLY A 417 2.13 -13.23 19.30
C GLY A 417 3.51 -12.94 18.73
N VAL A 418 3.62 -12.01 17.76
CA VAL A 418 4.87 -11.67 17.06
C VAL A 418 5.79 -10.74 17.86
N LYS A 419 5.49 -10.48 19.13
CA LYS A 419 6.21 -9.51 19.97
C LYS A 419 7.72 -9.67 19.94
N SER A 420 8.21 -10.90 20.02
CA SER A 420 9.65 -11.16 20.01
C SER A 420 10.30 -11.04 18.61
N LEU A 421 9.51 -11.20 17.56
CA LEU A 421 9.97 -11.03 16.17
C LEU A 421 10.03 -9.55 15.75
N THR A 422 9.31 -8.70 16.46
CA THR A 422 9.19 -7.27 16.19
C THR A 422 9.92 -6.42 17.23
N GLU A 423 10.94 -6.99 17.89
CA GLU A 423 11.71 -6.30 18.95
C GLU A 423 10.85 -5.72 20.09
N GLY A 424 9.68 -6.29 20.29
CA GLY A 424 8.74 -5.88 21.34
C GLY A 424 7.71 -4.82 20.91
N TYR A 425 7.73 -4.36 19.66
CA TYR A 425 6.84 -3.29 19.19
C TYR A 425 5.42 -3.73 18.86
N LEU A 426 5.24 -4.92 18.27
CA LEU A 426 3.95 -5.41 17.82
C LEU A 426 3.57 -6.73 18.51
N GLU A 427 2.30 -6.85 18.91
CA GLU A 427 1.74 -8.10 19.43
C GLU A 427 1.17 -8.96 18.31
N ASP A 428 0.35 -8.37 17.43
CA ASP A 428 -0.27 -9.07 16.30
C ASP A 428 -0.14 -8.23 15.02
N VAL A 429 -0.09 -8.92 13.88
CA VAL A 429 -0.10 -8.31 12.54
C VAL A 429 -1.09 -9.05 11.66
N LYS A 430 -1.98 -8.29 11.00
CA LYS A 430 -2.85 -8.78 9.93
C LYS A 430 -2.59 -7.98 8.67
N ALA A 431 -2.49 -8.65 7.54
CA ALA A 431 -2.41 -7.98 6.26
C ALA A 431 -3.10 -8.80 5.17
N THR A 432 -3.77 -8.11 4.27
CA THR A 432 -4.39 -8.74 3.10
C THR A 432 -4.18 -7.85 1.88
N ILE A 433 -3.78 -8.46 0.77
CA ILE A 433 -3.82 -7.85 -0.57
C ILE A 433 -4.77 -8.71 -1.38
N LYS A 434 -5.82 -8.13 -1.92
CA LYS A 434 -6.83 -8.84 -2.71
C LYS A 434 -7.12 -8.08 -4.00
N VAL A 435 -7.02 -8.78 -5.12
CA VAL A 435 -7.40 -8.25 -6.43
C VAL A 435 -8.87 -8.60 -6.66
N ASN A 436 -9.68 -7.59 -6.91
CA ASN A 436 -11.07 -7.66 -7.34
C ASN A 436 -11.17 -7.37 -8.84
N GLU A 437 -12.37 -7.25 -9.39
CA GLU A 437 -12.57 -7.00 -10.81
C GLU A 437 -11.98 -5.66 -11.27
N GLU A 438 -12.17 -4.60 -10.49
CA GLU A 438 -11.79 -3.22 -10.83
C GLU A 438 -10.87 -2.59 -9.77
N THR A 439 -10.62 -3.30 -8.65
CA THR A 439 -9.84 -2.75 -7.53
C THR A 439 -8.80 -3.73 -6.99
N ILE A 440 -7.74 -3.17 -6.41
CA ILE A 440 -6.82 -3.89 -5.52
C ILE A 440 -7.04 -3.32 -4.12
N GLU A 441 -7.47 -4.16 -3.20
CA GLU A 441 -7.63 -3.82 -1.79
C GLU A 441 -6.42 -4.28 -1.00
N ILE A 442 -5.85 -3.39 -0.19
CA ILE A 442 -4.79 -3.68 0.76
C ILE A 442 -5.32 -3.30 2.16
N ASN A 443 -5.42 -4.28 3.03
CA ASN A 443 -5.81 -4.04 4.42
C ASN A 443 -4.65 -4.44 5.32
N VAL A 444 -4.27 -3.56 6.24
CA VAL A 444 -3.22 -3.81 7.23
C VAL A 444 -3.77 -3.44 8.60
N GLY A 445 -3.76 -4.38 9.52
CA GLY A 445 -4.09 -4.15 10.92
C GLY A 445 -2.89 -4.56 11.78
N ILE A 446 -2.52 -3.71 12.71
CA ILE A 446 -1.47 -3.99 13.68
C ILE A 446 -2.02 -3.83 15.10
N LYS A 447 -1.54 -4.67 16.02
CA LYS A 447 -1.78 -4.51 17.44
C LYS A 447 -0.44 -4.19 18.10
N PRO A 448 -0.25 -2.95 18.58
CA PRO A 448 0.94 -2.60 19.35
C PRO A 448 1.07 -3.48 20.60
N ALA A 449 2.30 -3.76 21.00
CA ALA A 449 2.56 -4.40 22.27
C ALA A 449 2.55 -3.32 23.36
N VAL A 450 1.65 -3.44 24.31
CA VAL A 450 1.55 -2.59 25.50
C VAL A 450 2.49 -3.08 26.59
#